data_3566924ce3cd880d7a3740a7e2b2cb91
#
_entry.id   3566924ce3cd880d7a3740a7e2b2cb91
#
_cell.length_a   1.000
_cell.length_b   1.000
_cell.length_c   1.000
_cell.angle_alpha   90.00
_cell.angle_beta   90.00
_cell.angle_gamma   90.00
#
_symmetry.space_group_name_H-M   'P 1'
#
loop_
_entity.id
_entity.type
_entity.pdbx_description
1 polymer ?
#
loop_
_entity_poly.entity_id
_entity_poly.type
_entity_poly.pdbx_seq_one_letter_code
_entity_poly.pdbx_strand_id
1 'polypeptide(L)'
;HNLPFLCVRAGTRKQAVEMRGSVWTLELPRSAFSVPLEKDLSFDPAYLRHAPLMDETLEKFAPDIVHITGPSDVGLMGAWLARHYDIPLAASWHTNVHEYAGRRFAHLLRVFPQMIPLGAAQAIEDCAMKIAAGFYSAAGVLYAPNRQLCRQLEEAPGRRCLLMRRGVDCTLFDPAKRKRHKRDAECVLGFVGRLSVEKNVRMLARIQHELEKAGLTNFRFMIVGHGAEEEWLRRKLPRAEFTGVLKGEPLAAAYADMDLFVFPSHTDTFGNVVLEALASGVPAIVTKDGGPPSIVRDGETGRTAADEEFAAAILETVQDAHAHCQMRVAARSYALTATWNSVFEDVYRGYFGLSSTTSARPGFGREMKGAN
;
A
#
# COMPACT_ATOMS: atom_id res chain seq x y z
N HIS A 1 9.32 20.22 2.90
CA HIS A 1 8.44 21.40 3.03
C HIS A 1 8.12 21.60 4.52
N ASN A 2 8.41 22.76 5.06
CA ASN A 2 8.09 23.11 6.46
C ASN A 2 6.63 23.60 6.61
N LEU A 3 5.68 22.93 5.94
CA LEU A 3 4.27 23.26 6.05
C LEU A 3 3.70 22.71 7.37
N PRO A 4 2.86 23.46 8.09
CA PRO A 4 2.16 22.95 9.25
C PRO A 4 1.28 21.74 8.85
N PHE A 5 1.38 20.66 9.61
CA PHE A 5 0.63 19.45 9.36
C PHE A 5 0.03 18.91 10.65
N LEU A 6 -1.28 18.66 10.69
CA LEU A 6 -1.97 18.05 11.80
C LEU A 6 -2.38 16.62 11.42
N CYS A 7 -1.79 15.63 12.07
CA CYS A 7 -2.14 14.23 11.94
C CYS A 7 -3.08 13.81 13.08
N VAL A 8 -4.31 13.45 12.77
CA VAL A 8 -5.26 12.88 13.73
C VAL A 8 -5.37 11.39 13.51
N ARG A 9 -5.15 10.61 14.57
CA ARG A 9 -5.23 9.14 14.49
C ARG A 9 -5.94 8.56 15.70
N ALA A 10 -6.58 7.41 15.49
CA ALA A 10 -7.10 6.61 16.59
C ALA A 10 -5.94 5.86 17.29
N GLY A 11 -6.00 5.78 18.61
CA GLY A 11 -4.99 5.14 19.43
C GLY A 11 -5.57 4.35 20.60
N THR A 12 -4.69 3.68 21.32
CA THR A 12 -5.04 2.89 22.53
C THR A 12 -4.72 3.61 23.82
N ARG A 13 -3.96 4.69 23.75
CA ARG A 13 -3.48 5.47 24.90
C ARG A 13 -4.41 6.66 25.19
N LYS A 14 -4.27 7.24 26.37
CA LYS A 14 -4.88 8.53 26.68
C LYS A 14 -4.48 9.55 25.63
N GLN A 15 -5.43 10.45 25.32
CA GLN A 15 -5.23 11.57 24.42
C GLN A 15 -3.83 12.18 24.57
N ALA A 16 -3.08 12.23 23.50
CA ALA A 16 -1.74 12.79 23.47
C ALA A 16 -1.60 13.71 22.25
N VAL A 17 -1.03 14.89 22.48
CA VAL A 17 -0.58 15.79 21.42
C VAL A 17 0.93 15.78 21.43
N GLU A 18 1.52 15.32 20.33
CA GLU A 18 2.97 15.38 20.11
C GLU A 18 3.26 16.36 18.98
N MET A 19 4.27 17.21 19.19
CA MET A 19 4.76 18.12 18.16
C MET A 19 6.21 17.77 17.81
N ARG A 20 6.45 17.52 16.53
CA ARG A 20 7.80 17.27 15.98
C ARG A 20 8.01 18.20 14.77
N GLY A 21 8.72 19.27 14.96
CA GLY A 21 8.89 20.30 13.94
C GLY A 21 7.55 20.94 13.56
N SER A 22 7.20 20.92 12.27
CA SER A 22 5.92 21.44 11.75
C SER A 22 4.76 20.44 11.85
N VAL A 23 5.00 19.22 12.35
CA VAL A 23 4.00 18.15 12.41
C VAL A 23 3.42 18.05 13.82
N TRP A 24 2.12 18.19 13.92
CA TRP A 24 1.35 17.97 15.13
C TRP A 24 0.63 16.62 15.00
N THR A 25 0.76 15.76 16.00
CA THR A 25 0.05 14.48 16.04
C THR A 25 -0.92 14.49 17.21
N LEU A 26 -2.20 14.29 16.92
CA LEU A 26 -3.26 14.12 17.90
C LEU A 26 -3.73 12.68 17.91
N GLU A 27 -3.48 11.98 19.00
CA GLU A 27 -3.97 10.61 19.20
C GLU A 27 -5.23 10.62 20.07
N LEU A 28 -6.31 10.04 19.55
CA LEU A 28 -7.62 9.96 20.21
C LEU A 28 -7.93 8.51 20.56
N PRO A 29 -8.23 8.20 21.84
CA PRO A 29 -8.50 6.84 22.26
C PRO A 29 -9.87 6.34 21.75
N ARG A 30 -9.93 5.06 21.38
CA ARG A 30 -11.21 4.38 21.14
C ARG A 30 -11.91 4.05 22.44
N SER A 31 -13.25 3.96 22.40
CA SER A 31 -14.07 3.56 23.55
C SER A 31 -14.01 2.04 23.78
N ALA A 32 -14.51 1.62 24.93
CA ALA A 32 -14.71 0.21 25.24
C ALA A 32 -15.76 -0.48 24.32
N PHE A 33 -16.61 0.31 23.64
CA PHE A 33 -17.59 -0.17 22.65
C PHE A 33 -17.03 -0.34 21.24
N SER A 34 -15.74 -0.18 21.09
CA SER A 34 -15.04 -0.37 19.81
C SER A 34 -15.20 -1.82 19.34
N VAL A 35 -15.69 -1.99 18.10
CA VAL A 35 -15.89 -3.29 17.46
C VAL A 35 -14.64 -3.64 16.65
N PRO A 36 -13.95 -4.76 16.94
CA PRO A 36 -12.84 -5.21 16.15
C PRO A 36 -13.34 -5.72 14.80
N LEU A 37 -12.87 -5.09 13.71
CA LEU A 37 -13.14 -5.54 12.34
C LEU A 37 -12.06 -6.52 11.86
N GLU A 38 -10.82 -6.30 12.28
CA GLU A 38 -9.63 -7.14 12.03
C GLU A 38 -8.66 -7.08 13.22
N LYS A 39 -7.58 -7.90 13.17
CA LYS A 39 -6.56 -7.95 14.22
C LYS A 39 -6.00 -6.57 14.60
N ASP A 40 -5.88 -5.67 13.60
CA ASP A 40 -5.33 -4.33 13.79
C ASP A 40 -6.30 -3.21 13.37
N LEU A 41 -7.57 -3.56 13.06
CA LEU A 41 -8.59 -2.63 12.61
C LEU A 41 -9.82 -2.75 13.50
N SER A 42 -10.18 -1.64 14.16
CA SER A 42 -11.39 -1.53 14.97
C SER A 42 -12.18 -0.30 14.56
N PHE A 43 -13.49 -0.33 14.75
CA PHE A 43 -14.40 0.78 14.50
C PHE A 43 -15.10 1.17 15.80
N ASP A 44 -15.09 2.45 16.15
CA ASP A 44 -15.73 2.99 17.34
C ASP A 44 -16.94 3.86 16.95
N PRO A 45 -18.18 3.36 17.14
CA PRO A 45 -19.39 4.13 16.84
C PRO A 45 -19.50 5.44 17.65
N ALA A 46 -18.88 5.46 18.84
CA ALA A 46 -18.90 6.61 19.74
C ALA A 46 -17.74 7.60 19.48
N TYR A 47 -17.06 7.51 18.35
CA TYR A 47 -15.87 8.34 18.05
C TYR A 47 -16.19 9.83 17.99
N LEU A 48 -17.43 10.21 17.61
CA LEU A 48 -17.91 11.59 17.62
C LEU A 48 -17.89 12.27 19.01
N ARG A 49 -17.71 11.51 20.11
CA ARG A 49 -17.48 12.12 21.43
C ARG A 49 -16.26 13.04 21.50
N HIS A 50 -15.34 12.88 20.54
CA HIS A 50 -14.16 13.72 20.42
C HIS A 50 -14.39 15.02 19.64
N ALA A 51 -15.61 15.25 19.10
CA ALA A 51 -15.91 16.43 18.31
C ALA A 51 -15.57 17.75 19.04
N PRO A 52 -15.91 17.96 20.35
CA PRO A 52 -15.58 19.22 21.02
C PRO A 52 -14.07 19.52 21.07
N LEU A 53 -13.25 18.48 21.27
CA LEU A 53 -11.79 18.63 21.24
C LEU A 53 -11.28 18.90 19.83
N MET A 54 -11.88 18.27 18.83
CA MET A 54 -11.53 18.51 17.43
C MET A 54 -11.91 19.93 17.00
N ASP A 55 -13.04 20.46 17.47
CA ASP A 55 -13.45 21.83 17.23
C ASP A 55 -12.39 22.82 17.76
N GLU A 56 -11.98 22.68 19.02
CA GLU A 56 -10.92 23.50 19.62
C GLU A 56 -9.58 23.35 18.86
N THR A 57 -9.26 22.11 18.43
CA THR A 57 -8.02 21.85 17.69
C THR A 57 -8.04 22.50 16.31
N LEU A 58 -9.17 22.40 15.58
CA LEU A 58 -9.33 23.01 14.27
C LEU A 58 -9.34 24.55 14.32
N GLU A 59 -9.96 25.14 15.34
CA GLU A 59 -9.91 26.58 15.54
C GLU A 59 -8.46 27.08 15.73
N LYS A 60 -7.67 26.36 16.52
CA LYS A 60 -6.25 26.71 16.78
C LYS A 60 -5.36 26.46 15.58
N PHE A 61 -5.57 25.35 14.88
CA PHE A 61 -4.73 24.96 13.74
C PHE A 61 -5.13 25.66 12.45
N ALA A 62 -6.42 26.00 12.28
CA ALA A 62 -7.01 26.66 11.11
C ALA A 62 -6.59 25.99 9.78
N PRO A 63 -6.93 24.71 9.52
CA PRO A 63 -6.47 24.00 8.33
C PRO A 63 -7.09 24.56 7.05
N ASP A 64 -6.29 24.69 6.01
CA ASP A 64 -6.73 25.05 4.65
C ASP A 64 -7.41 23.90 3.94
N ILE A 65 -7.12 22.66 4.35
CA ILE A 65 -7.64 21.44 3.75
C ILE A 65 -7.69 20.31 4.78
N VAL A 66 -8.71 19.47 4.69
CA VAL A 66 -8.79 18.18 5.40
C VAL A 66 -8.53 17.06 4.41
N HIS A 67 -7.63 16.14 4.73
CA HIS A 67 -7.37 14.94 3.94
C HIS A 67 -7.68 13.69 4.77
N ILE A 68 -8.62 12.90 4.29
CA ILE A 68 -9.01 11.62 4.91
C ILE A 68 -8.42 10.44 4.15
N THR A 69 -8.01 9.40 4.89
CA THR A 69 -7.35 8.21 4.31
C THR A 69 -8.27 7.00 4.15
N GLY A 70 -9.56 7.18 4.39
CA GLY A 70 -10.56 6.12 4.23
C GLY A 70 -11.78 6.27 5.13
N PRO A 71 -12.79 5.39 5.00
CA PRO A 71 -14.04 5.45 5.74
C PRO A 71 -13.92 4.83 7.15
N SER A 72 -12.83 5.16 7.87
CA SER A 72 -12.66 4.81 9.28
C SER A 72 -13.47 5.74 10.19
N ASP A 73 -13.52 5.42 11.48
CA ASP A 73 -14.09 6.29 12.53
C ASP A 73 -13.50 7.71 12.48
N VAL A 74 -12.16 7.84 12.37
CA VAL A 74 -11.47 9.12 12.20
C VAL A 74 -11.80 9.77 10.86
N GLY A 75 -11.86 8.99 9.77
CA GLY A 75 -12.19 9.48 8.44
C GLY A 75 -13.61 10.02 8.34
N LEU A 76 -14.59 9.34 8.95
CA LEU A 76 -15.98 9.81 9.02
C LEU A 76 -16.08 11.13 9.81
N MET A 77 -15.40 11.21 10.96
CA MET A 77 -15.33 12.44 11.74
C MET A 77 -14.67 13.58 10.95
N GLY A 78 -13.56 13.29 10.27
CA GLY A 78 -12.86 14.28 9.43
C GLY A 78 -13.73 14.79 8.28
N ALA A 79 -14.48 13.91 7.60
CA ALA A 79 -15.42 14.30 6.56
C ALA A 79 -16.57 15.16 7.09
N TRP A 80 -17.12 14.81 8.27
CA TRP A 80 -18.15 15.60 8.92
C TRP A 80 -17.65 16.99 9.30
N LEU A 81 -16.46 17.08 9.94
CA LEU A 81 -15.85 18.34 10.33
C LEU A 81 -15.54 19.23 9.10
N ALA A 82 -14.97 18.66 8.04
CA ALA A 82 -14.69 19.39 6.82
C ALA A 82 -15.97 20.04 6.24
N ARG A 83 -17.09 19.29 6.23
CA ARG A 83 -18.37 19.82 5.79
C ARG A 83 -18.94 20.87 6.75
N HIS A 84 -18.83 20.64 8.09
CA HIS A 84 -19.37 21.52 9.11
C HIS A 84 -18.68 22.91 9.08
N TYR A 85 -17.37 22.93 8.91
CA TYR A 85 -16.56 24.15 8.85
C TYR A 85 -16.34 24.66 7.42
N ASP A 86 -16.96 24.01 6.42
CA ASP A 86 -16.81 24.34 5.00
C ASP A 86 -15.32 24.39 4.57
N ILE A 87 -14.52 23.42 5.06
CA ILE A 87 -13.12 23.24 4.71
C ILE A 87 -13.05 22.31 3.49
N PRO A 88 -12.23 22.60 2.46
CA PRO A 88 -12.01 21.71 1.33
C PRO A 88 -11.60 20.30 1.78
N LEU A 89 -12.26 19.27 1.23
CA LEU A 89 -12.01 17.87 1.57
C LEU A 89 -11.28 17.16 0.45
N ALA A 90 -10.15 16.55 0.75
CA ALA A 90 -9.46 15.58 -0.07
C ALA A 90 -9.58 14.19 0.54
N ALA A 91 -9.56 13.15 -0.27
CA ALA A 91 -9.59 11.78 0.22
C ALA A 91 -8.66 10.86 -0.56
N SER A 92 -8.03 9.91 0.11
CA SER A 92 -7.19 8.90 -0.53
C SER A 92 -7.69 7.48 -0.27
N TRP A 93 -7.62 6.66 -1.30
CA TRP A 93 -7.97 5.25 -1.24
C TRP A 93 -6.71 4.41 -0.97
N HIS A 94 -6.67 3.73 0.16
CA HIS A 94 -5.51 2.94 0.57
C HIS A 94 -5.77 1.44 0.66
N THR A 95 -7.03 1.03 0.82
CA THR A 95 -7.40 -0.37 1.06
C THR A 95 -8.64 -0.73 0.26
N ASN A 96 -8.62 -1.85 -0.43
CA ASN A 96 -9.79 -2.36 -1.15
C ASN A 96 -10.79 -2.99 -0.17
N VAL A 97 -11.46 -2.15 0.63
CA VAL A 97 -12.44 -2.60 1.65
C VAL A 97 -13.55 -3.43 1.04
N HIS A 98 -13.97 -3.12 -0.20
CA HIS A 98 -15.00 -3.86 -0.92
C HIS A 98 -14.57 -5.30 -1.26
N GLU A 99 -13.33 -5.51 -1.72
CA GLU A 99 -12.79 -6.84 -1.99
C GLU A 99 -12.64 -7.67 -0.71
N TYR A 100 -12.25 -7.02 0.40
CA TYR A 100 -12.19 -7.68 1.71
C TYR A 100 -13.57 -8.13 2.18
N ALA A 101 -14.59 -7.30 2.03
CA ALA A 101 -15.96 -7.66 2.38
C ALA A 101 -16.46 -8.85 1.56
N GLY A 102 -16.27 -8.83 0.23
CA GLY A 102 -16.66 -9.92 -0.67
C GLY A 102 -15.95 -11.24 -0.34
N ARG A 103 -14.63 -11.21 -0.11
CA ARG A 103 -13.83 -12.42 0.20
C ARG A 103 -14.14 -13.02 1.57
N ARG A 104 -14.36 -12.21 2.61
CA ARG A 104 -14.78 -12.71 3.93
C ARG A 104 -16.13 -13.38 3.84
N PHE A 105 -17.05 -12.79 3.10
CA PHE A 105 -18.35 -13.38 2.88
C PHE A 105 -18.25 -14.68 2.07
N ALA A 106 -17.44 -14.73 1.02
CA ALA A 106 -17.15 -15.95 0.28
C ALA A 106 -16.48 -17.05 1.14
N HIS A 107 -15.68 -16.68 2.14
CA HIS A 107 -15.12 -17.65 3.09
C HIS A 107 -16.18 -18.20 4.07
N LEU A 108 -17.08 -17.35 4.57
CA LEU A 108 -18.27 -17.76 5.34
C LEU A 108 -19.17 -18.70 4.52
N LEU A 109 -19.32 -18.46 3.21
CA LEU A 109 -20.06 -19.32 2.27
C LEU A 109 -19.50 -20.72 2.16
N ARG A 110 -18.16 -20.87 2.22
CA ARG A 110 -17.52 -22.21 2.21
C ARG A 110 -17.84 -23.03 3.45
N VAL A 111 -18.17 -22.38 4.57
CA VAL A 111 -18.57 -23.03 5.82
C VAL A 111 -20.06 -23.41 5.82
N PHE A 112 -20.91 -22.67 5.07
CA PHE A 112 -22.36 -22.89 4.96
C PHE A 112 -22.83 -22.85 3.49
N PRO A 113 -22.47 -23.83 2.66
CA PRO A 113 -22.68 -23.76 1.20
C PRO A 113 -24.15 -23.84 0.74
N GLN A 114 -25.07 -24.22 1.61
CA GLN A 114 -26.47 -24.47 1.25
C GLN A 114 -27.41 -23.26 1.47
N MET A 115 -26.94 -22.14 2.02
CA MET A 115 -27.83 -21.06 2.45
C MET A 115 -27.78 -19.79 1.60
N ILE A 116 -26.90 -19.69 0.60
CA ILE A 116 -26.66 -18.39 -0.07
C ILE A 116 -26.64 -18.54 -1.59
N PRO A 117 -27.36 -17.65 -2.34
CA PRO A 117 -27.45 -17.69 -3.81
C PRO A 117 -26.12 -17.49 -4.51
N LEU A 118 -25.92 -18.18 -5.64
CA LEU A 118 -24.83 -17.87 -6.59
C LEU A 118 -24.92 -16.37 -6.96
N GLY A 119 -23.85 -15.60 -6.70
CA GLY A 119 -23.81 -14.16 -6.95
C GLY A 119 -23.96 -13.25 -5.74
N ALA A 120 -24.30 -13.78 -4.55
CA ALA A 120 -24.43 -12.95 -3.35
C ALA A 120 -23.10 -12.29 -2.94
N ALA A 121 -21.96 -12.95 -3.16
CA ALA A 121 -20.65 -12.37 -2.89
C ALA A 121 -20.39 -11.13 -3.79
N GLN A 122 -20.73 -11.22 -5.08
CA GLN A 122 -20.60 -10.09 -6.01
C GLN A 122 -21.56 -8.95 -5.64
N ALA A 123 -22.80 -9.27 -5.27
CA ALA A 123 -23.77 -8.26 -4.85
C ALA A 123 -23.33 -7.50 -3.58
N ILE A 124 -22.65 -8.19 -2.65
CA ILE A 124 -22.09 -7.56 -1.44
C ILE A 124 -20.90 -6.69 -1.80
N GLU A 125 -20.04 -7.13 -2.70
CA GLU A 125 -18.91 -6.34 -3.18
C GLU A 125 -19.40 -5.06 -3.88
N ASP A 126 -20.40 -5.19 -4.75
CA ASP A 126 -21.03 -4.05 -5.45
C ASP A 126 -21.72 -3.07 -4.47
N CYS A 127 -22.40 -3.60 -3.46
CA CYS A 127 -23.01 -2.78 -2.40
C CYS A 127 -21.95 -2.05 -1.57
N ALA A 128 -20.89 -2.74 -1.16
CA ALA A 128 -19.77 -2.15 -0.42
C ALA A 128 -19.06 -1.07 -1.25
N MET A 129 -18.91 -1.29 -2.58
CA MET A 129 -18.36 -0.30 -3.48
C MET A 129 -19.26 0.93 -3.60
N LYS A 130 -20.58 0.77 -3.70
CA LYS A 130 -21.54 1.90 -3.74
C LYS A 130 -21.50 2.72 -2.45
N ILE A 131 -21.43 2.08 -1.30
CA ILE A 131 -21.31 2.75 0.00
C ILE A 131 -20.00 3.54 0.06
N ALA A 132 -18.90 2.93 -0.33
CA ALA A 132 -17.60 3.59 -0.39
C ALA A 132 -17.62 4.77 -1.38
N ALA A 133 -18.18 4.59 -2.58
CA ALA A 133 -18.33 5.65 -3.57
C ALA A 133 -19.15 6.83 -3.03
N GLY A 134 -20.25 6.55 -2.31
CA GLY A 134 -21.05 7.58 -1.62
C GLY A 134 -20.24 8.39 -0.60
N PHE A 135 -19.41 7.71 0.20
CA PHE A 135 -18.51 8.36 1.14
C PHE A 135 -17.47 9.25 0.42
N TYR A 136 -16.81 8.72 -0.60
CA TYR A 136 -15.79 9.43 -1.35
C TYR A 136 -16.34 10.56 -2.23
N SER A 137 -17.62 10.54 -2.57
CA SER A 137 -18.28 11.63 -3.34
C SER A 137 -18.32 12.97 -2.60
N ALA A 138 -18.13 12.97 -1.27
CA ALA A 138 -18.02 14.18 -0.46
C ALA A 138 -16.69 14.93 -0.69
N ALA A 139 -15.65 14.26 -1.19
CA ALA A 139 -14.35 14.87 -1.44
C ALA A 139 -14.32 15.64 -2.76
N GLY A 140 -13.64 16.79 -2.78
CA GLY A 140 -13.42 17.57 -3.99
C GLY A 140 -12.35 16.98 -4.91
N VAL A 141 -11.38 16.25 -4.34
CA VAL A 141 -10.36 15.49 -5.06
C VAL A 141 -10.11 14.15 -4.38
N LEU A 142 -9.95 13.12 -5.21
CA LEU A 142 -9.61 11.78 -4.77
C LEU A 142 -8.18 11.44 -5.17
N TYR A 143 -7.57 10.54 -4.40
CA TYR A 143 -6.25 9.99 -4.70
C TYR A 143 -6.31 8.47 -4.65
N ALA A 144 -5.72 7.82 -5.65
CA ALA A 144 -5.58 6.36 -5.67
C ALA A 144 -4.15 5.94 -6.04
N PRO A 145 -3.69 4.77 -5.55
CA PRO A 145 -2.30 4.35 -5.73
C PRO A 145 -1.99 3.84 -7.14
N ASN A 146 -2.99 3.51 -7.94
CA ASN A 146 -2.83 3.03 -9.31
C ASN A 146 -3.93 3.56 -10.25
N ARG A 147 -3.66 3.51 -11.57
CA ARG A 147 -4.56 4.05 -12.59
C ARG A 147 -5.89 3.32 -12.70
N GLN A 148 -5.94 2.03 -12.41
CA GLN A 148 -7.17 1.25 -12.47
C GLN A 148 -8.16 1.73 -11.41
N LEU A 149 -7.69 1.89 -10.16
CA LEU A 149 -8.49 2.46 -9.08
C LEU A 149 -8.88 3.93 -9.35
N CYS A 150 -7.98 4.74 -9.95
CA CYS A 150 -8.36 6.09 -10.37
C CYS A 150 -9.59 6.07 -11.28
N ARG A 151 -9.60 5.24 -12.32
CA ARG A 151 -10.74 5.13 -13.24
C ARG A 151 -12.02 4.70 -12.53
N GLN A 152 -11.95 3.66 -11.68
CA GLN A 152 -13.10 3.20 -10.91
C GLN A 152 -13.67 4.28 -9.99
N LEU A 153 -12.81 5.09 -9.36
CA LEU A 153 -13.22 6.19 -8.50
C LEU A 153 -13.72 7.41 -9.29
N GLU A 154 -13.27 7.60 -10.52
CA GLU A 154 -13.83 8.63 -11.40
C GLU A 154 -15.22 8.26 -11.91
N GLU A 155 -15.43 6.99 -12.24
CA GLU A 155 -16.72 6.48 -12.76
C GLU A 155 -17.81 6.41 -11.68
N ALA A 156 -17.49 5.82 -10.50
CA ALA A 156 -18.49 5.57 -9.47
C ALA A 156 -18.90 6.84 -8.69
N PRO A 157 -17.99 7.60 -8.01
CA PRO A 157 -18.37 8.83 -7.33
C PRO A 157 -18.44 10.06 -8.25
N GLY A 158 -18.00 9.95 -9.51
CA GLY A 158 -17.98 11.07 -10.46
C GLY A 158 -17.05 12.22 -10.04
N ARG A 159 -15.97 11.94 -9.34
CA ARG A 159 -15.01 12.93 -8.84
C ARG A 159 -13.65 12.74 -9.47
N ARG A 160 -12.93 13.85 -9.68
CA ARG A 160 -11.55 13.82 -10.18
C ARG A 160 -10.68 12.98 -9.26
N CYS A 161 -9.99 11.98 -9.82
CA CYS A 161 -9.05 11.14 -9.11
C CYS A 161 -7.62 11.35 -9.64
N LEU A 162 -6.71 11.63 -8.74
CA LEU A 162 -5.30 11.82 -9.04
C LEU A 162 -4.50 10.59 -8.60
N LEU A 163 -3.46 10.29 -9.36
CA LEU A 163 -2.57 9.19 -9.02
C LEU A 163 -1.67 9.61 -7.85
N MET A 164 -1.79 8.91 -6.71
CA MET A 164 -0.90 9.03 -5.56
C MET A 164 -0.10 7.75 -5.41
N ARG A 165 1.03 7.69 -6.09
CA ARG A 165 1.99 6.58 -5.96
C ARG A 165 2.55 6.53 -4.54
N ARG A 166 3.41 5.55 -4.28
CA ARG A 166 4.20 5.47 -3.06
C ARG A 166 5.64 5.85 -3.37
N GLY A 167 6.28 6.45 -2.39
CA GLY A 167 7.72 6.68 -2.42
C GLY A 167 8.48 5.54 -1.74
N VAL A 168 9.76 5.47 -2.04
CA VAL A 168 10.70 4.56 -1.37
C VAL A 168 11.90 5.33 -0.85
N ASP A 169 12.45 4.87 0.27
CA ASP A 169 13.71 5.39 0.80
C ASP A 169 14.90 4.70 0.11
N CYS A 170 15.40 5.35 -0.93
CA CYS A 170 16.53 4.85 -1.69
C CYS A 170 17.89 4.96 -0.97
N THR A 171 17.95 5.59 0.20
CA THR A 171 19.14 5.58 1.05
C THR A 171 19.15 4.34 1.93
N LEU A 172 17.98 3.92 2.39
CA LEU A 172 17.81 2.67 3.13
C LEU A 172 17.90 1.46 2.20
N PHE A 173 17.12 1.45 1.10
CA PHE A 173 17.12 0.36 0.13
C PHE A 173 18.11 0.67 -0.99
N ASP A 174 19.28 0.04 -0.96
CA ASP A 174 20.40 0.31 -1.86
C ASP A 174 21.11 -0.99 -2.28
N PRO A 175 21.44 -1.16 -3.56
CA PRO A 175 22.22 -2.30 -4.04
C PRO A 175 23.58 -2.48 -3.35
N ALA A 176 24.17 -1.39 -2.84
CA ALA A 176 25.45 -1.41 -2.13
C ALA A 176 25.40 -2.21 -0.82
N LYS A 177 24.19 -2.49 -0.29
CA LYS A 177 23.98 -3.31 0.92
C LYS A 177 24.07 -4.81 0.68
N ARG A 178 24.31 -5.24 -0.57
CA ARG A 178 24.50 -6.65 -0.91
C ARG A 178 25.73 -7.21 -0.18
N LYS A 179 25.51 -8.28 0.59
CA LYS A 179 26.56 -9.00 1.33
C LYS A 179 27.05 -10.25 0.61
N ARG A 180 26.19 -10.81 -0.26
CA ARG A 180 26.57 -11.99 -1.06
C ARG A 180 27.63 -11.63 -2.09
N HIS A 181 28.58 -12.53 -2.30
CA HIS A 181 29.59 -12.36 -3.33
C HIS A 181 29.01 -12.54 -4.74
N LYS A 182 29.54 -11.80 -5.72
CA LYS A 182 29.16 -11.94 -7.15
C LYS A 182 29.44 -13.35 -7.70
N ARG A 183 30.31 -14.13 -7.03
CA ARG A 183 30.69 -15.49 -7.43
C ARG A 183 29.76 -16.58 -6.86
N ASP A 184 28.82 -16.22 -5.99
CA ASP A 184 27.85 -17.19 -5.49
C ASP A 184 26.93 -17.57 -6.67
N ALA A 185 27.13 -18.80 -7.16
CA ALA A 185 26.43 -19.30 -8.34
C ALA A 185 24.94 -19.60 -8.09
N GLU A 186 24.53 -19.66 -6.82
CA GLU A 186 23.15 -19.94 -6.45
C GLU A 186 22.25 -18.72 -6.66
N CYS A 187 21.18 -18.87 -7.43
CA CYS A 187 20.17 -17.82 -7.64
C CYS A 187 19.26 -17.70 -6.42
N VAL A 188 19.09 -16.49 -5.88
CA VAL A 188 18.20 -16.20 -4.75
C VAL A 188 16.93 -15.53 -5.22
N LEU A 189 15.83 -16.28 -5.14
CA LEU A 189 14.48 -15.80 -5.41
C LEU A 189 13.86 -15.28 -4.11
N GLY A 190 13.61 -13.97 -4.02
CA GLY A 190 13.13 -13.33 -2.80
C GLY A 190 11.61 -13.18 -2.74
N PHE A 191 11.05 -13.33 -1.56
CA PHE A 191 9.69 -12.93 -1.21
C PHE A 191 9.71 -12.16 0.10
N VAL A 192 9.01 -11.04 0.15
CA VAL A 192 8.84 -10.23 1.37
C VAL A 192 7.36 -9.93 1.58
N GLY A 193 6.83 -10.29 2.74
CA GLY A 193 5.44 -10.00 3.06
C GLY A 193 4.85 -10.89 4.14
N ARG A 194 3.57 -10.67 4.44
CA ARG A 194 2.80 -11.56 5.32
C ARG A 194 2.65 -12.93 4.64
N LEU A 195 2.93 -13.99 5.36
CA LEU A 195 2.75 -15.35 4.84
C LEU A 195 1.28 -15.79 5.02
N SER A 196 0.44 -15.37 4.08
CA SER A 196 -1.01 -15.56 4.13
C SER A 196 -1.58 -15.94 2.76
N VAL A 197 -2.79 -16.45 2.77
CA VAL A 197 -3.51 -16.87 1.54
C VAL A 197 -3.73 -15.68 0.60
N GLU A 198 -3.99 -14.48 1.14
CA GLU A 198 -4.20 -13.26 0.35
C GLU A 198 -2.96 -12.87 -0.47
N LYS A 199 -1.77 -13.20 0.04
CA LYS A 199 -0.49 -12.96 -0.66
C LYS A 199 -0.13 -14.07 -1.64
N ASN A 200 -1.02 -15.06 -1.81
CA ASN A 200 -0.85 -16.19 -2.72
C ASN A 200 0.50 -16.93 -2.55
N VAL A 201 0.99 -16.99 -1.28
CA VAL A 201 2.33 -17.51 -0.99
C VAL A 201 2.49 -19.00 -1.32
N ARG A 202 1.38 -19.77 -1.39
CA ARG A 202 1.42 -21.17 -1.80
C ARG A 202 1.93 -21.36 -3.23
N MET A 203 1.79 -20.32 -4.05
CA MET A 203 2.31 -20.33 -5.42
C MET A 203 3.84 -20.46 -5.47
N LEU A 204 4.59 -20.01 -4.44
CA LEU A 204 6.05 -20.19 -4.38
C LEU A 204 6.44 -21.67 -4.47
N ALA A 205 5.68 -22.56 -3.85
CA ALA A 205 5.93 -24.01 -3.94
C ALA A 205 5.64 -24.58 -5.34
N ARG A 206 4.62 -24.07 -6.04
CA ARG A 206 4.35 -24.41 -7.41
C ARG A 206 5.46 -23.93 -8.34
N ILE A 207 5.88 -22.68 -8.17
CA ILE A 207 7.00 -22.09 -8.92
C ILE A 207 8.27 -22.93 -8.73
N GLN A 208 8.64 -23.32 -7.49
CA GLN A 208 9.79 -24.18 -7.24
C GLN A 208 9.70 -25.48 -8.04
N HIS A 209 8.57 -26.16 -7.97
CA HIS A 209 8.37 -27.42 -8.70
C HIS A 209 8.51 -27.26 -10.22
N GLU A 210 7.95 -26.20 -10.79
CA GLU A 210 8.02 -25.91 -12.23
C GLU A 210 9.45 -25.54 -12.65
N LEU A 211 10.21 -24.79 -11.85
CA LEU A 211 11.61 -24.45 -12.10
C LEU A 211 12.50 -25.69 -12.05
N GLU A 212 12.34 -26.55 -11.05
CA GLU A 212 13.08 -27.83 -10.93
C GLU A 212 12.80 -28.76 -12.12
N LYS A 213 11.53 -28.86 -12.53
CA LYS A 213 11.10 -29.62 -13.72
C LYS A 213 11.73 -29.06 -15.01
N ALA A 214 11.92 -27.76 -15.10
CA ALA A 214 12.56 -27.10 -16.24
C ALA A 214 14.11 -27.14 -16.18
N GLY A 215 14.69 -27.82 -15.19
CA GLY A 215 16.13 -28.03 -15.06
C GLY A 215 16.89 -26.95 -14.29
N LEU A 216 16.23 -25.93 -13.74
CA LEU A 216 16.86 -24.98 -12.84
C LEU A 216 16.92 -25.59 -11.44
N THR A 217 18.11 -25.99 -11.00
CA THR A 217 18.32 -26.66 -9.70
C THR A 217 19.16 -25.86 -8.72
N ASN A 218 19.94 -24.89 -9.23
CA ASN A 218 20.84 -24.08 -8.42
C ASN A 218 20.19 -22.76 -8.01
N PHE A 219 19.11 -22.86 -7.24
CA PHE A 219 18.43 -21.71 -6.66
C PHE A 219 17.84 -22.04 -5.28
N ARG A 220 17.54 -21.02 -4.51
CA ARG A 220 16.72 -21.10 -3.29
C ARG A 220 15.78 -19.91 -3.17
N PHE A 221 14.72 -20.09 -2.40
CA PHE A 221 13.91 -18.97 -1.95
C PHE A 221 14.50 -18.36 -0.66
N MET A 222 14.48 -17.02 -0.59
CA MET A 222 14.64 -16.24 0.63
C MET A 222 13.28 -15.64 0.97
N ILE A 223 12.68 -16.06 2.09
CA ILE A 223 11.33 -15.69 2.50
C ILE A 223 11.41 -14.83 3.76
N VAL A 224 11.08 -13.55 3.61
CA VAL A 224 11.09 -12.57 4.70
C VAL A 224 9.65 -12.27 5.12
N GLY A 225 9.34 -12.56 6.37
CA GLY A 225 8.01 -12.34 6.93
C GLY A 225 7.55 -13.47 7.83
N HIS A 226 6.30 -13.35 8.28
CA HIS A 226 5.65 -14.34 9.14
C HIS A 226 4.15 -14.41 8.81
N GLY A 227 3.51 -15.53 9.10
CA GLY A 227 2.07 -15.67 8.92
C GLY A 227 1.57 -17.10 9.01
N ALA A 228 0.25 -17.28 8.83
CA ALA A 228 -0.43 -18.56 9.02
C ALA A 228 0.04 -19.66 8.05
N GLU A 229 0.60 -19.28 6.89
CA GLU A 229 1.06 -20.23 5.87
C GLU A 229 2.53 -20.67 6.06
N GLU A 230 3.26 -20.14 7.06
CA GLU A 230 4.69 -20.39 7.22
C GLU A 230 5.01 -21.87 7.41
N GLU A 231 4.27 -22.56 8.28
CA GLU A 231 4.52 -23.97 8.57
C GLU A 231 4.30 -24.86 7.33
N TRP A 232 3.27 -24.52 6.53
CA TRP A 232 3.00 -25.21 5.27
C TRP A 232 4.13 -24.96 4.26
N LEU A 233 4.61 -23.71 4.15
CA LEU A 233 5.71 -23.35 3.24
C LEU A 233 7.00 -24.06 3.61
N ARG A 234 7.37 -24.11 4.92
CA ARG A 234 8.57 -24.81 5.39
C ARG A 234 8.58 -26.28 5.00
N ARG A 235 7.42 -26.94 5.04
CA ARG A 235 7.29 -28.33 4.57
C ARG A 235 7.43 -28.48 3.05
N LYS A 236 6.98 -27.50 2.29
CA LYS A 236 6.96 -27.52 0.82
C LYS A 236 8.22 -26.97 0.17
N LEU A 237 8.93 -26.10 0.85
CA LEU A 237 10.16 -25.44 0.41
C LEU A 237 11.32 -25.73 1.37
N PRO A 238 11.81 -26.98 1.43
CA PRO A 238 12.81 -27.39 2.45
C PRO A 238 14.17 -26.70 2.26
N ARG A 239 14.49 -26.18 1.07
CA ARG A 239 15.72 -25.44 0.77
C ARG A 239 15.55 -23.92 0.95
N ALA A 240 14.36 -23.43 1.25
CA ALA A 240 14.13 -22.01 1.43
C ALA A 240 14.69 -21.51 2.76
N GLU A 241 15.27 -20.34 2.73
CA GLU A 241 15.69 -19.59 3.91
C GLU A 241 14.49 -18.77 4.43
N PHE A 242 14.07 -18.99 5.67
CA PHE A 242 13.03 -18.23 6.34
C PHE A 242 13.66 -17.34 7.41
N THR A 243 13.72 -16.05 7.14
CA THR A 243 14.37 -15.07 8.02
C THR A 243 13.50 -14.57 9.15
N GLY A 244 12.17 -14.83 9.09
CA GLY A 244 11.19 -14.15 9.94
C GLY A 244 10.99 -12.70 9.50
N VAL A 245 10.43 -11.86 10.40
CA VAL A 245 10.15 -10.44 10.12
C VAL A 245 11.42 -9.62 10.28
N LEU A 246 11.87 -8.99 9.20
CA LEU A 246 12.99 -8.05 9.20
C LEU A 246 12.48 -6.61 9.06
N LYS A 247 13.23 -5.62 9.56
CA LYS A 247 12.97 -4.19 9.44
C LYS A 247 14.28 -3.41 9.28
N GLY A 248 14.18 -2.21 8.70
CA GLY A 248 15.33 -1.30 8.55
C GLY A 248 16.51 -1.93 7.80
N GLU A 249 17.72 -1.77 8.32
CA GLU A 249 18.95 -2.23 7.70
C GLU A 249 19.01 -3.74 7.40
N PRO A 250 18.59 -4.65 8.31
CA PRO A 250 18.50 -6.07 8.01
C PRO A 250 17.57 -6.40 6.83
N LEU A 251 16.42 -5.71 6.71
CA LEU A 251 15.51 -5.89 5.60
C LEU A 251 16.14 -5.40 4.28
N ALA A 252 16.79 -4.25 4.31
CA ALA A 252 17.45 -3.67 3.13
C ALA A 252 18.60 -4.58 2.63
N ALA A 253 19.38 -5.16 3.54
CA ALA A 253 20.41 -6.12 3.18
C ALA A 253 19.82 -7.41 2.58
N ALA A 254 18.71 -7.93 3.15
CA ALA A 254 18.00 -9.08 2.59
C ALA A 254 17.53 -8.83 1.16
N TYR A 255 16.92 -7.68 0.88
CA TYR A 255 16.56 -7.32 -0.51
C TYR A 255 17.79 -7.28 -1.42
N ALA A 256 18.85 -6.60 -1.03
CA ALA A 256 20.06 -6.47 -1.84
C ALA A 256 20.71 -7.83 -2.16
N ASP A 257 20.57 -8.82 -1.28
CA ASP A 257 21.07 -10.18 -1.45
C ASP A 257 20.22 -11.05 -2.40
N MET A 258 19.03 -10.61 -2.78
CA MET A 258 18.19 -11.28 -3.78
C MET A 258 18.72 -11.03 -5.20
N ASP A 259 18.50 -11.99 -6.08
CA ASP A 259 18.76 -11.85 -7.52
C ASP A 259 17.49 -11.49 -8.28
N LEU A 260 16.34 -11.98 -7.82
CA LEU A 260 15.03 -11.69 -8.39
C LEU A 260 13.98 -11.66 -7.26
N PHE A 261 13.07 -10.73 -7.32
CA PHE A 261 11.95 -10.62 -6.37
C PHE A 261 10.69 -11.25 -6.96
N VAL A 262 10.07 -12.20 -6.28
CA VAL A 262 8.90 -12.95 -6.74
C VAL A 262 7.70 -12.60 -5.87
N PHE A 263 6.70 -11.95 -6.47
CA PHE A 263 5.56 -11.43 -5.73
C PHE A 263 4.22 -11.80 -6.39
N PRO A 264 3.65 -12.98 -6.06
CA PRO A 264 2.44 -13.51 -6.69
C PRO A 264 1.12 -12.99 -6.08
N SER A 265 1.11 -11.80 -5.47
CA SER A 265 -0.07 -11.25 -4.79
C SER A 265 -1.00 -10.53 -5.75
N HIS A 266 -2.27 -10.95 -5.81
CA HIS A 266 -3.33 -10.32 -6.59
C HIS A 266 -4.06 -9.19 -5.86
N THR A 267 -3.86 -9.05 -4.54
CA THR A 267 -4.72 -8.21 -3.68
C THR A 267 -4.10 -6.89 -3.25
N ASP A 268 -2.82 -6.72 -3.52
CA ASP A 268 -2.14 -5.48 -3.17
C ASP A 268 -2.63 -4.31 -4.03
N THR A 269 -3.00 -3.22 -3.38
CA THR A 269 -3.42 -1.99 -4.07
C THR A 269 -2.26 -1.26 -4.73
N PHE A 270 -1.03 -1.49 -4.23
CA PHE A 270 0.21 -0.93 -4.78
C PHE A 270 1.34 -1.96 -4.78
N GLY A 271 1.84 -2.39 -3.61
CA GLY A 271 2.95 -3.32 -3.47
C GLY A 271 4.27 -2.60 -3.12
N ASN A 272 4.33 -1.93 -1.96
CA ASN A 272 5.53 -1.23 -1.49
C ASN A 272 6.77 -2.12 -1.52
N VAL A 273 6.62 -3.40 -1.19
CA VAL A 273 7.71 -4.41 -1.20
C VAL A 273 8.35 -4.60 -2.58
N VAL A 274 7.56 -4.41 -3.65
CA VAL A 274 8.08 -4.43 -5.03
C VAL A 274 8.96 -3.22 -5.26
N LEU A 275 8.52 -2.03 -4.83
CA LEU A 275 9.31 -0.81 -4.99
C LEU A 275 10.59 -0.82 -4.15
N GLU A 276 10.57 -1.44 -2.96
CA GLU A 276 11.74 -1.68 -2.11
C GLU A 276 12.76 -2.62 -2.79
N ALA A 277 12.27 -3.68 -3.45
CA ALA A 277 13.09 -4.57 -4.26
C ALA A 277 13.77 -3.82 -5.42
N LEU A 278 12.98 -3.04 -6.20
CA LEU A 278 13.54 -2.24 -7.30
C LEU A 278 14.57 -1.22 -6.79
N ALA A 279 14.32 -0.59 -5.64
CA ALA A 279 15.27 0.33 -5.01
C ALA A 279 16.58 -0.35 -4.62
N SER A 280 16.53 -1.61 -4.21
CA SER A 280 17.69 -2.45 -3.94
C SER A 280 18.35 -3.02 -5.22
N GLY A 281 17.94 -2.56 -6.40
CA GLY A 281 18.44 -3.04 -7.69
C GLY A 281 18.05 -4.50 -7.96
N VAL A 282 16.91 -4.94 -7.48
CA VAL A 282 16.40 -6.31 -7.66
C VAL A 282 15.17 -6.26 -8.56
N PRO A 283 15.23 -6.84 -9.77
CA PRO A 283 14.09 -6.93 -10.66
C PRO A 283 12.97 -7.77 -10.05
N ALA A 284 11.72 -7.45 -10.40
CA ALA A 284 10.56 -8.11 -9.81
C ALA A 284 9.73 -8.88 -10.84
N ILE A 285 9.31 -10.10 -10.50
CA ILE A 285 8.26 -10.82 -11.21
C ILE A 285 6.97 -10.69 -10.38
N VAL A 286 5.94 -10.10 -10.98
CA VAL A 286 4.67 -9.80 -10.31
C VAL A 286 3.49 -10.34 -11.11
N THR A 287 2.33 -10.48 -10.49
CA THR A 287 1.10 -10.87 -11.21
C THR A 287 0.68 -9.80 -12.22
N LYS A 288 -0.18 -10.16 -13.17
CA LYS A 288 -0.83 -9.20 -14.09
C LYS A 288 -1.94 -8.39 -13.41
N ASP A 289 -2.37 -8.79 -12.19
CA ASP A 289 -3.50 -8.21 -11.46
C ASP A 289 -3.05 -7.34 -10.28
N GLY A 290 -3.96 -6.47 -9.81
CA GLY A 290 -3.75 -5.62 -8.65
C GLY A 290 -2.88 -4.41 -8.91
N GLY A 291 -2.21 -3.94 -7.86
CA GLY A 291 -1.33 -2.76 -7.89
C GLY A 291 0.09 -3.01 -8.38
N PRO A 292 0.73 -4.14 -8.06
CA PRO A 292 2.12 -4.42 -8.41
C PRO A 292 2.49 -4.21 -9.89
N PRO A 293 1.65 -4.57 -10.89
CA PRO A 293 1.94 -4.30 -12.31
C PRO A 293 2.13 -2.81 -12.64
N SER A 294 1.57 -1.92 -11.83
CA SER A 294 1.73 -0.47 -12.04
C SER A 294 3.12 0.06 -11.66
N ILE A 295 3.93 -0.74 -10.97
CA ILE A 295 5.29 -0.42 -10.52
C ILE A 295 6.32 -1.00 -11.48
N VAL A 296 6.07 -2.19 -12.01
CA VAL A 296 7.00 -2.93 -12.87
C VAL A 296 6.83 -2.48 -14.33
N ARG A 297 7.93 -2.12 -14.97
CA ARG A 297 7.98 -1.95 -16.42
C ARG A 297 8.39 -3.29 -17.03
N ASP A 298 7.45 -3.93 -17.70
CA ASP A 298 7.64 -5.27 -18.25
C ASP A 298 8.82 -5.32 -19.23
N GLY A 299 9.74 -6.27 -19.03
CA GLY A 299 10.97 -6.41 -19.80
C GLY A 299 12.09 -5.39 -19.44
N GLU A 300 11.80 -4.34 -18.65
CA GLU A 300 12.79 -3.30 -18.29
C GLU A 300 13.20 -3.40 -16.79
N THR A 301 12.24 -3.38 -15.87
CA THR A 301 12.52 -3.41 -14.42
C THR A 301 12.10 -4.72 -13.76
N GLY A 302 11.56 -5.64 -14.53
CA GLY A 302 11.03 -6.92 -14.12
C GLY A 302 10.07 -7.47 -15.16
N ARG A 303 9.21 -8.40 -14.77
CA ARG A 303 8.18 -9.01 -15.65
C ARG A 303 6.83 -9.05 -14.95
N THR A 304 5.78 -8.92 -15.76
CA THR A 304 4.41 -9.21 -15.33
C THR A 304 3.98 -10.56 -15.90
N ALA A 305 3.46 -11.46 -15.08
CA ALA A 305 3.14 -12.82 -15.47
C ALA A 305 1.76 -13.26 -14.95
N ALA A 306 1.05 -14.08 -15.73
CA ALA A 306 -0.07 -14.86 -15.19
C ALA A 306 0.46 -15.97 -14.28
N ASP A 307 -0.38 -16.55 -13.44
CA ASP A 307 0.05 -17.53 -12.43
C ASP A 307 0.81 -18.72 -13.03
N GLU A 308 0.42 -19.17 -14.20
CA GLU A 308 1.05 -20.27 -14.95
C GLU A 308 2.33 -19.88 -15.68
N GLU A 309 2.60 -18.58 -15.86
CA GLU A 309 3.74 -18.05 -16.58
C GLU A 309 4.92 -17.69 -15.66
N PHE A 310 4.74 -17.71 -14.33
CA PHE A 310 5.77 -17.22 -13.38
C PHE A 310 7.10 -17.97 -13.51
N ALA A 311 7.07 -19.29 -13.61
CA ALA A 311 8.29 -20.08 -13.74
C ALA A 311 9.03 -19.77 -15.05
N ALA A 312 8.29 -19.63 -16.16
CA ALA A 312 8.88 -19.24 -17.44
C ALA A 312 9.49 -17.86 -17.39
N ALA A 313 8.78 -16.88 -16.82
CA ALA A 313 9.29 -15.51 -16.66
C ALA A 313 10.56 -15.45 -15.79
N ILE A 314 10.64 -16.26 -14.73
CA ILE A 314 11.84 -16.39 -13.90
C ILE A 314 12.99 -16.97 -14.71
N LEU A 315 12.77 -18.09 -15.42
CA LEU A 315 13.78 -18.76 -16.24
C LEU A 315 14.36 -17.82 -17.29
N GLU A 316 13.50 -17.17 -18.08
CA GLU A 316 13.92 -16.22 -19.10
C GLU A 316 14.78 -15.07 -18.50
N THR A 317 14.42 -14.60 -17.30
CA THR A 317 15.14 -13.50 -16.66
C THR A 317 16.49 -13.95 -16.12
N VAL A 318 16.62 -15.15 -15.54
CA VAL A 318 17.88 -15.58 -14.89
C VAL A 318 18.86 -16.24 -15.86
N GLN A 319 18.39 -16.79 -16.99
CA GLN A 319 19.25 -17.44 -17.99
C GLN A 319 20.07 -16.46 -18.82
N ASP A 320 19.56 -15.25 -19.05
CA ASP A 320 20.31 -14.17 -19.72
C ASP A 320 20.95 -13.24 -18.68
N ALA A 321 22.19 -13.53 -18.31
CA ALA A 321 22.93 -12.77 -17.33
C ALA A 321 23.13 -11.28 -17.73
N HIS A 322 23.22 -10.99 -19.04
CA HIS A 322 23.37 -9.63 -19.53
C HIS A 322 22.06 -8.84 -19.40
N ALA A 323 20.95 -9.38 -19.88
CA ALA A 323 19.63 -8.78 -19.72
C ALA A 323 19.25 -8.62 -18.26
N HIS A 324 19.54 -9.61 -17.41
CA HIS A 324 19.32 -9.53 -15.97
C HIS A 324 20.13 -8.37 -15.34
N CYS A 325 21.40 -8.20 -15.70
CA CYS A 325 22.22 -7.09 -15.21
C CYS A 325 21.64 -5.73 -15.65
N GLN A 326 21.23 -5.59 -16.89
CA GLN A 326 20.56 -4.37 -17.39
C GLN A 326 19.28 -4.09 -16.63
N MET A 327 18.47 -5.12 -16.38
CA MET A 327 17.20 -5.01 -15.64
C MET A 327 17.44 -4.58 -14.19
N ARG A 328 18.51 -5.04 -13.52
CA ARG A 328 18.92 -4.58 -12.19
C ARG A 328 19.23 -3.07 -12.16
N VAL A 329 19.96 -2.58 -13.16
CA VAL A 329 20.29 -1.15 -13.30
C VAL A 329 19.02 -0.32 -13.56
N ALA A 330 18.15 -0.79 -14.44
CA ALA A 330 16.89 -0.13 -14.77
C ALA A 330 15.94 -0.08 -13.56
N ALA A 331 15.85 -1.18 -12.78
CA ALA A 331 15.07 -1.25 -11.55
C ALA A 331 15.51 -0.16 -10.55
N ARG A 332 16.81 -0.05 -10.29
CA ARG A 332 17.37 1.00 -9.43
C ARG A 332 17.07 2.40 -9.96
N SER A 333 17.31 2.63 -11.24
CA SER A 333 17.07 3.93 -11.88
C SER A 333 15.61 4.37 -11.78
N TYR A 334 14.67 3.45 -11.98
CA TYR A 334 13.25 3.71 -11.79
C TYR A 334 12.92 4.09 -10.36
N ALA A 335 13.40 3.32 -9.37
CA ALA A 335 13.12 3.58 -7.96
C ALA A 335 13.65 4.94 -7.50
N LEU A 336 14.79 5.39 -8.01
CA LEU A 336 15.36 6.72 -7.73
C LEU A 336 14.44 7.87 -8.17
N THR A 337 13.52 7.64 -9.11
CA THR A 337 12.50 8.63 -9.50
C THR A 337 11.25 8.58 -8.62
N ALA A 338 11.03 7.48 -7.90
CA ALA A 338 9.86 7.25 -7.05
C ALA A 338 10.15 7.69 -5.60
N THR A 339 10.46 8.95 -5.38
CA THR A 339 10.76 9.51 -4.06
C THR A 339 9.50 9.99 -3.34
N TRP A 340 9.53 10.00 -2.00
CA TRP A 340 8.44 10.60 -1.22
C TRP A 340 8.23 12.08 -1.55
N ASN A 341 9.28 12.82 -1.89
CA ASN A 341 9.16 14.23 -2.29
C ASN A 341 8.30 14.36 -3.56
N SER A 342 8.56 13.54 -4.59
CA SER A 342 7.78 13.60 -5.83
C SER A 342 6.30 13.22 -5.59
N VAL A 343 6.04 12.27 -4.69
CA VAL A 343 4.67 11.88 -4.30
C VAL A 343 3.95 13.04 -3.62
N PHE A 344 4.59 13.69 -2.66
CA PHE A 344 3.97 14.81 -1.95
C PHE A 344 3.77 16.04 -2.84
N GLU A 345 4.66 16.30 -3.79
CA GLU A 345 4.46 17.36 -4.78
C GLU A 345 3.19 17.13 -5.63
N ASP A 346 2.95 15.88 -6.05
CA ASP A 346 1.73 15.52 -6.78
C ASP A 346 0.47 15.69 -5.91
N VAL A 347 0.54 15.31 -4.63
CA VAL A 347 -0.56 15.51 -3.68
C VAL A 347 -0.86 17.00 -3.47
N TYR A 348 0.16 17.81 -3.22
CA TYR A 348 -0.01 19.27 -3.02
C TYR A 348 -0.54 19.95 -4.28
N ARG A 349 -0.12 19.52 -5.48
CA ARG A 349 -0.68 20.04 -6.74
C ARG A 349 -2.18 19.80 -6.85
N GLY A 350 -2.66 18.68 -6.34
CA GLY A 350 -4.09 18.40 -6.24
C GLY A 350 -4.81 19.30 -5.23
N TYR A 351 -4.19 19.61 -4.10
CA TYR A 351 -4.73 20.53 -3.11
C TYR A 351 -4.89 21.95 -3.64
N PHE A 352 -3.90 22.47 -4.37
CA PHE A 352 -4.00 23.78 -5.00
C PHE A 352 -5.16 23.85 -6.02
N GLY A 353 -5.45 22.75 -6.71
CA GLY A 353 -6.62 22.66 -7.59
C GLY A 353 -7.95 22.78 -6.87
N LEU A 354 -8.04 22.37 -5.59
CA LEU A 354 -9.25 22.55 -4.77
C LEU A 354 -9.43 24.00 -4.31
N SER A 355 -8.36 24.65 -3.89
CA SER A 355 -8.40 26.02 -3.39
C SER A 355 -8.82 27.02 -4.48
N SER A 356 -8.48 26.76 -5.75
CA SER A 356 -8.85 27.60 -6.88
C SER A 356 -10.33 27.51 -7.28
N THR A 357 -11.02 26.42 -6.93
CA THR A 357 -12.46 26.23 -7.17
C THR A 357 -13.36 26.80 -6.07
N THR A 358 -12.77 27.13 -4.90
CA THR A 358 -13.49 27.70 -3.74
C THR A 358 -13.26 29.21 -3.63
N SER A 359 -13.09 29.92 -4.75
CA SER A 359 -12.81 31.35 -4.82
C SER A 359 -14.02 32.20 -4.45
N ALA A 360 -14.37 32.29 -3.18
CA ALA A 360 -15.21 33.35 -2.63
C ALA A 360 -15.10 33.43 -1.08
N ARG A 361 -13.91 33.34 -0.52
CA ARG A 361 -13.70 33.80 0.85
C ARG A 361 -12.77 35.00 0.86
N PRO A 362 -13.21 36.20 1.33
CA PRO A 362 -12.32 37.27 1.69
C PRO A 362 -11.58 36.85 2.97
N GLY A 363 -10.35 36.34 2.84
CA GLY A 363 -9.53 35.90 3.98
C GLY A 363 -8.32 35.04 3.60
N PHE A 364 -8.27 34.52 2.40
CA PHE A 364 -7.11 33.76 1.89
C PHE A 364 -6.01 34.70 1.39
N GLY A 365 -5.32 35.32 2.34
CA GLY A 365 -4.24 36.26 2.07
C GLY A 365 -3.62 36.77 3.37
N ARG A 366 -3.40 35.88 4.35
CA ARG A 366 -2.46 36.23 5.42
C ARG A 366 -1.06 35.98 4.93
N GLU A 367 -0.42 37.02 4.43
CA GLU A 367 1.01 37.15 4.33
C GLU A 367 1.68 36.51 5.55
N MET A 368 2.55 35.54 5.29
CA MET A 368 3.48 35.04 6.30
C MET A 368 4.41 36.21 6.69
N LYS A 369 4.01 37.02 7.66
CA LYS A 369 4.92 37.94 8.35
C LYS A 369 5.81 37.08 9.23
N GLY A 370 7.12 37.19 8.93
CA GLY A 370 8.18 36.46 9.56
C GLY A 370 8.13 36.55 11.11
N ALA A 371 8.41 35.41 11.70
CA ALA A 371 8.90 35.33 13.05
C ALA A 371 10.43 35.42 13.02
N ASN A 372 10.95 36.55 13.49
CA ASN A 372 12.32 36.67 13.95
C ASN A 372 12.59 35.72 15.13
#